data_78aeaa0178d1f9f7c4703b51efd715c5
#
_entry.id   78aeaa0178d1f9f7c4703b51efd715c5
#
_cell.length_a   1.000
_cell.length_b   1.000
_cell.length_c   1.000
_cell.angle_alpha   90.00
_cell.angle_beta   90.00
_cell.angle_gamma   90.00
#
_symmetry.space_group_name_H-M   'P 1'
#
loop_
_entity.id
_entity.type
_entity.pdbx_description
1 polymer ?
#
loop_
_entity_poly.entity_id
_entity_poly.type
_entity_poly.pdbx_seq_one_letter_code
_entity_poly.pdbx_strand_id
1 'polypeptide(L)'
;MDGVKSAGEWDDAAMTQFAVAPGWNVRVFAKHDAQYIYFDFEGVTHAGGRLFPEILVDPRKTQSTAWQKGQWWLHVSNNLCEGNGAPNVYESKGKSLCTHRKPGWDANNPPDAGTEIIEVKISFAKLGVGYSPDMKIGLAFDVTDATGKAGQKTYNWPASAKIDSPKTWGVAVLD
;
A
#
# COMPACT_ATOMS: atom_id res chain seq x y z
N MET A 1 9.01 7.11 10.75
CA MET A 1 7.95 7.55 9.83
C MET A 1 7.36 8.82 10.38
N ASP A 2 7.73 9.91 9.85
CA ASP A 2 7.29 11.23 10.28
C ASP A 2 6.65 12.05 9.13
N GLY A 3 6.63 11.47 7.91
CA GLY A 3 6.10 12.09 6.71
C GLY A 3 7.03 13.11 6.08
N VAL A 4 8.29 13.06 6.46
CA VAL A 4 9.33 13.94 5.94
C VAL A 4 10.46 13.09 5.40
N LYS A 5 10.70 13.13 4.10
CA LYS A 5 11.84 12.45 3.50
C LYS A 5 13.13 13.11 3.92
N SER A 6 13.84 12.48 4.84
CA SER A 6 15.18 12.93 5.23
C SER A 6 16.21 12.57 4.16
N ALA A 7 17.28 13.37 4.08
CA ALA A 7 18.37 13.09 3.13
C ALA A 7 18.98 11.72 3.41
N GLY A 8 19.08 10.88 2.38
CA GLY A 8 19.64 9.54 2.46
C GLY A 8 18.70 8.47 3.01
N GLU A 9 17.52 8.82 3.51
CA GLU A 9 16.61 7.86 4.15
C GLU A 9 16.14 6.75 3.23
N TRP A 10 15.95 7.03 1.95
CA TRP A 10 15.45 6.09 0.95
C TRP A 10 16.45 5.82 -0.19
N ASP A 11 17.74 6.15 -0.01
CA ASP A 11 18.75 5.98 -1.05
C ASP A 11 19.04 4.51 -1.39
N ASP A 12 18.81 3.61 -0.44
CA ASP A 12 18.96 2.16 -0.55
C ASP A 12 17.64 1.44 -0.96
N ALA A 13 16.57 2.18 -1.14
CA ALA A 13 15.27 1.60 -1.45
C ALA A 13 15.11 1.24 -2.93
N ALA A 14 14.43 0.13 -3.21
CA ALA A 14 13.92 -0.15 -4.54
C ALA A 14 12.80 0.86 -4.88
N MET A 15 12.77 1.32 -6.14
CA MET A 15 11.79 2.31 -6.58
C MET A 15 11.00 1.83 -7.78
N THR A 16 9.71 2.08 -7.76
CA THR A 16 8.82 1.96 -8.91
C THR A 16 7.95 3.20 -9.06
N GLN A 17 7.33 3.37 -10.22
CA GLN A 17 6.40 4.46 -10.46
C GLN A 17 5.27 4.05 -11.40
N PHE A 18 4.17 4.75 -11.32
CA PHE A 18 3.06 4.62 -12.27
C PHE A 18 2.38 5.97 -12.51
N ALA A 19 1.88 6.13 -13.75
CA ALA A 19 1.24 7.37 -14.17
C ALA A 19 -0.22 7.43 -13.69
N VAL A 20 -0.60 8.56 -13.15
CA VAL A 20 -1.98 8.91 -12.77
C VAL A 20 -2.64 9.76 -13.85
N ALA A 21 -1.90 10.73 -14.36
CA ALA A 21 -2.30 11.59 -15.46
C ALA A 21 -1.03 12.08 -16.22
N PRO A 22 -1.17 12.70 -17.37
CA PRO A 22 -0.04 13.34 -18.04
C PRO A 22 0.70 14.29 -17.10
N GLY A 23 1.99 14.04 -16.87
CA GLY A 23 2.84 14.81 -15.97
C GLY A 23 2.64 14.55 -14.47
N TRP A 24 1.76 13.63 -14.09
CA TRP A 24 1.54 13.23 -12.71
C TRP A 24 1.82 11.75 -12.49
N ASN A 25 2.92 11.46 -11.81
CA ASN A 25 3.30 10.11 -11.43
C ASN A 25 3.31 9.96 -9.90
N VAL A 26 2.91 8.80 -9.44
CA VAL A 26 3.17 8.34 -8.08
C VAL A 26 4.43 7.50 -8.11
N ARG A 27 5.39 7.81 -7.26
CA ARG A 27 6.59 7.02 -7.00
C ARG A 27 6.42 6.26 -5.70
N VAL A 28 6.83 5.01 -5.71
CA VAL A 28 6.80 4.17 -4.51
C VAL A 28 8.21 3.65 -4.27
N PHE A 29 8.75 3.99 -3.13
CA PHE A 29 9.99 3.43 -2.62
C PHE A 29 9.66 2.30 -1.66
N ALA A 30 10.46 1.24 -1.68
CA ALA A 30 10.28 0.08 -0.82
C ALA A 30 11.62 -0.40 -0.28
N LYS A 31 11.69 -0.64 1.01
CA LYS A 31 12.82 -1.27 1.68
C LYS A 31 12.33 -2.12 2.86
N HIS A 32 13.23 -2.88 3.45
CA HIS A 32 12.89 -3.69 4.61
C HIS A 32 14.08 -3.83 5.59
N ASP A 33 13.76 -4.27 6.77
CA ASP A 33 14.70 -4.85 7.73
C ASP A 33 14.24 -6.26 8.11
N ALA A 34 14.78 -6.82 9.16
CA ALA A 34 14.39 -8.16 9.62
C ALA A 34 12.98 -8.24 10.26
N GLN A 35 12.34 -7.10 10.51
CA GLN A 35 11.06 -7.04 11.22
C GLN A 35 9.93 -6.43 10.38
N TYR A 36 10.26 -5.48 9.49
CA TYR A 36 9.28 -4.68 8.78
C TYR A 36 9.61 -4.52 7.30
N ILE A 37 8.57 -4.33 6.50
CA ILE A 37 8.64 -3.75 5.16
C ILE A 37 8.17 -2.30 5.28
N TYR A 38 8.88 -1.40 4.62
CA TYR A 38 8.60 0.03 4.58
C TYR A 38 8.29 0.46 3.16
N PHE A 39 7.34 1.37 3.03
CA PHE A 39 6.99 2.00 1.77
C PHE A 39 6.93 3.51 1.96
N ASP A 40 7.37 4.25 0.95
CA ASP A 40 7.16 5.68 0.81
C ASP A 40 6.46 5.96 -0.52
N PHE A 41 5.31 6.62 -0.45
CA PHE A 41 4.52 7.05 -1.60
C PHE A 41 4.67 8.54 -1.79
N GLU A 42 5.34 8.94 -2.87
CA GLU A 42 5.51 10.34 -3.27
C GLU A 42 4.56 10.71 -4.41
N GLY A 43 4.15 11.98 -4.47
CA GLY A 43 3.28 12.48 -5.53
C GLY A 43 1.82 12.09 -5.34
N VAL A 44 1.39 11.79 -4.13
CA VAL A 44 -0.01 11.46 -3.80
C VAL A 44 -0.92 12.68 -3.77
N THR A 45 -0.35 13.88 -3.82
CA THR A 45 -1.08 15.16 -3.88
C THR A 45 -0.65 15.95 -5.10
N HIS A 46 -1.58 16.44 -5.90
CA HIS A 46 -1.31 17.27 -7.06
C HIS A 46 -2.53 18.12 -7.43
N ALA A 47 -2.31 19.40 -7.68
CA ALA A 47 -3.32 20.34 -8.22
C ALA A 47 -4.69 20.29 -7.49
N GLY A 48 -4.68 20.14 -6.16
CA GLY A 48 -5.90 20.09 -5.34
C GLY A 48 -6.58 18.71 -5.27
N GLY A 49 -6.00 17.69 -5.92
CA GLY A 49 -6.39 16.29 -5.78
C GLY A 49 -5.52 15.57 -4.75
N ARG A 50 -6.07 14.55 -4.11
CA ARG A 50 -5.35 13.63 -3.25
C ARG A 50 -5.66 12.19 -3.60
N LEU A 51 -4.62 11.37 -3.62
CA LEU A 51 -4.72 9.93 -3.82
C LEU A 51 -4.54 9.22 -2.48
N PHE A 52 -5.24 8.13 -2.30
CA PHE A 52 -5.13 7.26 -1.15
C PHE A 52 -4.41 5.96 -1.55
N PRO A 53 -3.22 5.70 -0.99
CA PRO A 53 -2.51 4.46 -1.27
C PRO A 53 -3.23 3.23 -0.76
N GLU A 54 -3.16 2.17 -1.55
CA GLU A 54 -3.52 0.81 -1.18
C GLU A 54 -2.32 -0.11 -1.44
N ILE A 55 -2.05 -0.99 -0.50
CA ILE A 55 -0.96 -1.96 -0.57
C ILE A 55 -1.57 -3.35 -0.53
N LEU A 56 -1.34 -4.13 -1.57
CA LEU A 56 -1.82 -5.48 -1.73
C LEU A 56 -0.65 -6.43 -1.51
N VAL A 57 -0.72 -7.30 -0.51
CA VAL A 57 0.39 -8.18 -0.16
C VAL A 57 -0.07 -9.64 -0.14
N ASP A 58 0.60 -10.47 -0.92
CA ASP A 58 0.57 -11.94 -0.82
C ASP A 58 1.91 -12.43 -0.25
N PRO A 59 2.03 -12.55 1.07
CA PRO A 59 3.32 -12.81 1.72
C PRO A 59 3.88 -14.19 1.43
N ARG A 60 3.08 -15.10 0.87
CA ARG A 60 3.51 -16.46 0.46
C ARG A 60 3.60 -16.62 -1.04
N LYS A 61 3.34 -15.55 -1.81
CA LYS A 61 3.34 -15.59 -3.27
C LYS A 61 2.55 -16.76 -3.84
N THR A 62 1.34 -16.96 -3.35
CA THR A 62 0.49 -18.08 -3.77
C THR A 62 -0.01 -17.95 -5.20
N GLN A 63 -0.01 -16.72 -5.76
CA GLN A 63 -0.49 -16.39 -7.10
C GLN A 63 -1.91 -16.92 -7.36
N SER A 64 -2.76 -16.83 -6.36
CA SER A 64 -4.15 -17.30 -6.44
C SER A 64 -4.98 -16.45 -7.41
N THR A 65 -5.98 -17.07 -8.01
CA THR A 65 -6.92 -16.38 -8.93
C THR A 65 -7.95 -15.53 -8.20
N ALA A 66 -8.13 -15.77 -6.92
CA ALA A 66 -9.02 -15.02 -6.03
C ALA A 66 -8.35 -14.87 -4.66
N TRP A 67 -8.83 -13.93 -3.88
CA TRP A 67 -8.35 -13.69 -2.53
C TRP A 67 -8.37 -14.94 -1.65
N GLN A 68 -7.33 -15.09 -0.86
CA GLN A 68 -7.20 -16.16 0.14
C GLN A 68 -6.82 -15.58 1.50
N LYS A 69 -7.21 -16.26 2.56
CA LYS A 69 -6.78 -15.92 3.92
C LYS A 69 -5.26 -15.84 4.00
N GLY A 70 -4.75 -14.77 4.59
CA GLY A 70 -3.32 -14.47 4.66
C GLY A 70 -2.82 -13.54 3.57
N GLN A 71 -3.63 -13.21 2.58
CA GLN A 71 -3.39 -12.11 1.67
C GLN A 71 -4.02 -10.83 2.23
N TRP A 72 -3.32 -9.73 2.12
CA TRP A 72 -3.69 -8.49 2.79
C TRP A 72 -3.97 -7.36 1.80
N TRP A 73 -5.02 -6.63 2.08
CA TRP A 73 -5.32 -5.32 1.53
C TRP A 73 -5.20 -4.29 2.66
N LEU A 74 -4.35 -3.29 2.46
CA LEU A 74 -4.05 -2.24 3.42
C LEU A 74 -4.29 -0.90 2.74
N HIS A 75 -5.18 -0.10 3.29
CA HIS A 75 -5.57 1.20 2.71
C HIS A 75 -5.25 2.32 3.68
N VAL A 76 -4.56 3.33 3.16
CA VAL A 76 -4.16 4.53 3.90
C VAL A 76 -5.01 5.71 3.45
N SER A 77 -5.92 6.13 4.31
CA SER A 77 -6.65 7.39 4.17
C SER A 77 -6.50 8.20 5.45
N ASN A 78 -7.47 9.00 5.85
CA ASN A 78 -7.48 9.62 7.18
C ASN A 78 -7.54 8.59 8.32
N ASN A 79 -7.85 7.35 7.98
CA ASN A 79 -7.80 6.18 8.84
C ASN A 79 -7.11 5.04 8.10
N LEU A 80 -6.61 4.08 8.86
CA LEU A 80 -6.02 2.85 8.34
C LEU A 80 -7.11 1.78 8.25
N CYS A 81 -7.31 1.25 7.05
CA CYS A 81 -8.25 0.17 6.79
C CYS A 81 -7.50 -1.08 6.38
N GLU A 82 -8.01 -2.25 6.72
CA GLU A 82 -7.37 -3.51 6.37
C GLU A 82 -8.38 -4.62 6.06
N GLY A 83 -8.00 -5.50 5.15
CA GLY A 83 -8.70 -6.74 4.85
C GLY A 83 -7.73 -7.90 4.79
N ASN A 84 -8.16 -9.07 5.26
CA ASN A 84 -7.41 -10.33 5.17
C ASN A 84 -8.25 -11.36 4.42
N GLY A 85 -7.80 -11.72 3.24
CA GLY A 85 -8.53 -12.63 2.35
C GLY A 85 -9.63 -11.97 1.52
N ALA A 86 -9.76 -10.66 1.62
CA ALA A 86 -10.62 -9.83 0.77
C ALA A 86 -10.25 -8.35 0.94
N PRO A 87 -10.43 -7.52 -0.11
CA PRO A 87 -10.34 -6.07 0.01
C PRO A 87 -11.64 -5.59 0.64
N ASN A 88 -11.79 -5.69 1.95
CA ASN A 88 -13.00 -5.17 2.51
C ASN A 88 -13.01 -4.87 3.96
N VAL A 89 -13.76 -3.87 4.23
CA VAL A 89 -13.68 -3.05 5.28
C VAL A 89 -14.86 -2.46 5.90
N TYR A 90 -16.03 -2.84 5.48
CA TYR A 90 -17.24 -2.44 6.10
C TYR A 90 -17.85 -3.64 6.84
N GLU A 91 -17.97 -3.50 8.15
CA GLU A 91 -18.81 -4.41 8.91
C GLU A 91 -20.25 -4.32 8.41
N SER A 92 -20.94 -5.45 8.45
CA SER A 92 -22.36 -5.60 8.08
C SER A 92 -23.34 -4.69 8.85
N LYS A 93 -22.84 -3.85 9.76
CA LYS A 93 -23.63 -2.93 10.60
C LYS A 93 -23.25 -1.46 10.46
N GLY A 94 -22.58 -1.09 9.38
CA GLY A 94 -22.24 0.32 9.10
C GLY A 94 -21.14 0.91 9.99
N LYS A 95 -20.43 0.11 10.75
CA LYS A 95 -19.24 0.54 11.48
C LYS A 95 -18.02 0.40 10.58
N SER A 96 -17.26 1.48 10.45
CA SER A 96 -15.96 1.43 9.76
C SER A 96 -14.97 0.58 10.55
N LEU A 97 -14.34 -0.39 9.88
CA LEU A 97 -13.20 -1.12 10.42
C LEU A 97 -11.91 -0.29 10.38
N CYS A 98 -11.97 0.91 9.85
CA CYS A 98 -10.84 1.81 9.74
C CYS A 98 -10.62 2.55 11.07
N THR A 99 -9.38 2.58 11.52
CA THR A 99 -8.97 3.23 12.78
C THR A 99 -7.69 4.02 12.55
N HIS A 100 -7.35 4.94 13.46
CA HIS A 100 -6.10 5.71 13.35
C HIS A 100 -4.83 4.86 13.49
N ARG A 101 -4.94 3.69 14.08
CA ARG A 101 -3.81 2.76 14.26
C ARG A 101 -4.29 1.33 14.12
N LYS A 102 -3.42 0.46 13.60
CA LYS A 102 -3.67 -0.98 13.46
C LYS A 102 -2.53 -1.78 14.10
N PRO A 103 -2.83 -2.91 14.77
CA PRO A 103 -1.79 -3.79 15.26
C PRO A 103 -0.89 -4.28 14.13
N GLY A 104 0.41 -4.09 14.26
CA GLY A 104 1.41 -4.63 13.36
C GLY A 104 1.64 -3.86 12.06
N TRP A 105 0.92 -2.80 11.79
CA TRP A 105 1.24 -1.86 10.72
C TRP A 105 0.77 -0.45 11.05
N ASP A 106 1.42 0.54 10.45
CA ASP A 106 1.15 1.96 10.70
C ASP A 106 1.51 2.78 9.46
N ALA A 107 0.97 3.98 9.37
CA ALA A 107 1.35 4.96 8.38
C ALA A 107 1.42 6.35 9.03
N ASN A 108 2.34 7.21 8.54
CA ASN A 108 2.18 8.61 8.80
C ASN A 108 0.99 9.06 7.96
N ASN A 109 -0.09 9.32 8.60
CA ASN A 109 -1.33 9.69 7.95
C ASN A 109 -1.73 11.10 8.40
N PRO A 110 -1.14 12.13 7.80
CA PRO A 110 -1.53 13.48 8.13
C PRO A 110 -2.97 13.70 7.64
N PRO A 111 -3.84 14.22 8.49
CA PRO A 111 -5.23 14.49 8.12
C PRO A 111 -5.36 15.57 7.06
N ASP A 112 -4.29 16.29 6.75
CA ASP A 112 -4.33 17.49 5.93
C ASP A 112 -3.78 17.30 4.53
N ALA A 113 -4.43 17.93 3.57
CA ALA A 113 -4.23 17.88 2.13
C ALA A 113 -2.86 18.47 1.65
N GLY A 114 -1.89 18.63 2.51
CA GLY A 114 -0.59 19.22 2.19
C GLY A 114 0.59 18.27 2.19
N THR A 115 0.39 16.99 2.50
CA THR A 115 1.51 16.05 2.57
C THR A 115 1.71 15.37 1.24
N GLU A 116 2.84 15.59 0.62
CA GLU A 116 3.23 14.97 -0.63
C GLU A 116 3.73 13.53 -0.47
N ILE A 117 3.97 13.09 0.78
CA ILE A 117 4.62 11.84 1.13
C ILE A 117 3.75 11.07 2.12
N ILE A 118 3.54 9.79 1.85
CA ILE A 118 2.90 8.86 2.79
C ILE A 118 3.84 7.68 3.03
N GLU A 119 4.36 7.60 4.23
CA GLU A 119 5.18 6.49 4.68
C GLU A 119 4.33 5.42 5.37
N VAL A 120 4.61 4.18 5.07
CA VAL A 120 3.91 3.01 5.64
C VAL A 120 4.93 2.00 6.13
N LYS A 121 4.69 1.39 7.29
CA LYS A 121 5.43 0.21 7.75
C LYS A 121 4.51 -0.94 8.09
N ILE A 122 4.91 -2.15 7.71
CA ILE A 122 4.14 -3.38 7.94
C ILE A 122 5.07 -4.43 8.52
N SER A 123 4.75 -4.97 9.69
CA SER A 123 5.58 -6.05 10.26
C SER A 123 5.35 -7.38 9.55
N PHE A 124 6.41 -8.19 9.42
CA PHE A 124 6.28 -9.57 8.91
C PHE A 124 5.34 -10.40 9.79
N ALA A 125 5.33 -10.15 11.10
CA ALA A 125 4.39 -10.79 12.01
C ALA A 125 2.92 -10.49 11.67
N LYS A 126 2.61 -9.24 11.26
CA LYS A 126 1.27 -8.87 10.76
C LYS A 126 0.90 -9.69 9.53
N LEU A 127 1.83 -9.87 8.63
CA LEU A 127 1.63 -10.63 7.39
C LEU A 127 1.52 -12.15 7.65
N GLY A 128 1.83 -12.62 8.86
CA GLY A 128 1.78 -14.03 9.24
C GLY A 128 2.94 -14.85 8.67
N VAL A 129 4.09 -14.21 8.48
CA VAL A 129 5.34 -14.82 8.01
C VAL A 129 6.52 -14.30 8.83
N GLY A 130 7.65 -15.02 8.77
CA GLY A 130 8.95 -14.52 9.21
C GLY A 130 9.75 -14.04 8.02
N TYR A 131 10.62 -13.07 8.23
CA TYR A 131 11.60 -12.67 7.22
C TYR A 131 12.63 -13.80 6.99
N SER A 132 13.01 -13.98 5.75
CA SER A 132 14.19 -14.74 5.35
C SER A 132 14.81 -14.10 4.11
N PRO A 133 16.15 -14.14 3.96
CA PRO A 133 16.81 -13.68 2.74
C PRO A 133 16.22 -14.34 1.48
N ASP A 134 16.17 -13.60 0.39
CA ASP A 134 15.61 -14.02 -0.89
C ASP A 134 14.11 -14.39 -0.87
N MET A 135 13.42 -14.04 0.21
CA MET A 135 11.98 -14.25 0.33
C MET A 135 11.25 -13.50 -0.80
N LYS A 136 10.33 -14.20 -1.45
CA LYS A 136 9.49 -13.63 -2.52
C LYS A 136 8.07 -13.43 -2.03
N ILE A 137 7.57 -12.22 -2.18
CA ILE A 137 6.18 -11.87 -1.89
C ILE A 137 5.47 -11.39 -3.16
N GLY A 138 4.17 -11.64 -3.25
CA GLY A 138 3.30 -10.97 -4.20
C GLY A 138 3.01 -9.56 -3.70
N LEU A 139 3.16 -8.55 -4.55
CA LEU A 139 3.01 -7.16 -4.18
C LEU A 139 2.34 -6.37 -5.30
N ALA A 140 1.35 -5.58 -4.94
CA ALA A 140 0.80 -4.58 -5.84
C ALA A 140 0.45 -3.31 -5.08
N PHE A 141 0.46 -2.20 -5.80
CA PHE A 141 0.03 -0.91 -5.30
C PHE A 141 -1.16 -0.42 -6.11
N ASP A 142 -2.07 0.20 -5.41
CA ASP A 142 -3.20 0.89 -5.95
C ASP A 142 -3.25 2.30 -5.33
N VAL A 143 -3.71 3.28 -6.08
CA VAL A 143 -4.01 4.59 -5.55
C VAL A 143 -5.39 5.02 -6.05
N THR A 144 -6.22 5.40 -5.13
CA THR A 144 -7.60 5.75 -5.39
C THR A 144 -7.80 7.26 -5.27
N ASP A 145 -8.47 7.85 -6.25
CA ASP A 145 -8.82 9.27 -6.21
C ASP A 145 -9.89 9.53 -5.13
N ALA A 146 -9.57 10.45 -4.24
CA ALA A 146 -10.37 10.80 -3.08
C ALA A 146 -11.62 11.64 -3.38
N THR A 147 -11.93 11.92 -4.64
CA THR A 147 -13.06 12.83 -4.96
C THR A 147 -14.41 12.30 -4.52
N GLY A 148 -14.51 11.01 -4.17
CA GLY A 148 -15.73 10.39 -3.65
C GLY A 148 -16.92 10.43 -4.62
N LYS A 149 -16.71 10.82 -5.87
CA LYS A 149 -17.75 10.90 -6.91
C LYS A 149 -17.82 9.58 -7.67
N ALA A 150 -18.99 9.29 -8.20
CA ALA A 150 -19.16 8.19 -9.14
C ALA A 150 -18.13 8.33 -10.27
N GLY A 151 -17.26 7.32 -10.41
CA GLY A 151 -16.15 7.37 -11.36
C GLY A 151 -14.77 7.48 -10.73
N GLN A 152 -14.64 7.20 -9.44
CA GLN A 152 -13.35 7.07 -8.75
C GLN A 152 -12.40 6.21 -9.58
N LYS A 153 -11.24 6.78 -9.94
CA LYS A 153 -10.24 6.09 -10.75
C LYS A 153 -9.28 5.35 -9.85
N THR A 154 -8.91 4.16 -10.27
CA THR A 154 -7.89 3.35 -9.64
C THR A 154 -6.69 3.26 -10.56
N TYR A 155 -5.51 3.45 -10.03
CA TYR A 155 -4.24 3.41 -10.76
C TYR A 155 -3.35 2.36 -10.13
N ASN A 156 -2.82 1.43 -10.93
CA ASN A 156 -2.20 0.22 -10.41
C ASN A 156 -0.72 0.09 -10.79
N TRP A 157 0.02 -0.52 -9.90
CA TRP A 157 1.32 -1.12 -10.20
C TRP A 157 1.34 -2.58 -9.68
N PRO A 158 1.78 -3.54 -10.52
CA PRO A 158 2.03 -3.40 -11.96
C PRO A 158 0.76 -2.99 -12.73
N ALA A 159 0.90 -2.41 -13.91
CA ALA A 159 -0.25 -1.91 -14.68
C ALA A 159 -1.30 -2.98 -15.02
N SER A 160 -0.90 -4.26 -14.99
CA SER A 160 -1.79 -5.42 -15.17
C SER A 160 -2.47 -5.89 -13.89
N ALA A 161 -2.11 -5.32 -12.73
CA ALA A 161 -2.65 -5.77 -11.46
C ALA A 161 -4.16 -5.54 -11.40
N LYS A 162 -4.84 -6.53 -10.83
CA LYS A 162 -6.26 -6.47 -10.50
C LYS A 162 -6.39 -6.73 -9.01
N ILE A 163 -7.10 -5.86 -8.33
CA ILE A 163 -7.29 -5.95 -6.87
C ILE A 163 -7.85 -7.31 -6.44
N ASP A 164 -8.77 -7.86 -7.21
CA ASP A 164 -9.46 -9.12 -6.93
C ASP A 164 -8.74 -10.38 -7.44
N SER A 165 -7.54 -10.23 -8.03
CA SER A 165 -6.82 -11.33 -8.68
C SER A 165 -5.33 -11.35 -8.34
N PRO A 166 -4.96 -11.89 -7.16
CA PRO A 166 -3.57 -11.89 -6.67
C PRO A 166 -2.53 -12.45 -7.63
N LYS A 167 -2.89 -13.33 -8.54
CA LYS A 167 -1.97 -13.84 -9.59
C LYS A 167 -1.45 -12.76 -10.53
N THR A 168 -2.11 -11.60 -10.58
CA THR A 168 -1.73 -10.48 -11.44
C THR A 168 -0.80 -9.47 -10.75
N TRP A 169 -0.56 -9.66 -9.45
CA TRP A 169 0.33 -8.81 -8.69
C TRP A 169 1.79 -9.06 -9.06
N GLY A 170 2.61 -8.05 -8.89
CA GLY A 170 4.06 -8.16 -9.08
C GLY A 170 4.72 -9.05 -8.03
N VAL A 171 6.02 -9.21 -8.17
CA VAL A 171 6.84 -9.96 -7.22
C VAL A 171 7.92 -9.04 -6.68
N ALA A 172 8.00 -8.91 -5.38
CA ALA A 172 9.12 -8.33 -4.68
C ALA A 172 10.02 -9.45 -4.13
N VAL A 173 11.32 -9.26 -4.22
CA VAL A 173 12.34 -10.10 -3.59
C VAL A 173 12.91 -9.29 -2.43
N LEU A 174 12.98 -9.89 -1.26
CA LEU A 174 13.52 -9.28 -0.04
C LEU A 174 14.90 -9.89 0.20
N ASP A 175 15.94 -9.13 -0.09
CA ASP A 175 17.36 -9.52 -0.05
C ASP A 175 18.08 -9.10 1.24
#